data_f376275fc060dc06ec594508c3851336
#
_entry.id   f376275fc060dc06ec594508c3851336
#
_cell.length_a   1.000
_cell.length_b   1.000
_cell.length_c   1.000
_cell.angle_alpha   90.00
_cell.angle_beta   90.00
_cell.angle_gamma   90.00
#
_symmetry.space_group_name_H-M   'P 1'
#
loop_
_entity.id
_entity.type
_entity.pdbx_description
1 polymer ?
#
loop_
_entity_poly.entity_id
_entity_poly.type
_entity_poly.pdbx_seq_one_letter_code
_entity_poly.pdbx_strand_id
1 'polypeptide(L)'
;IKVLEAAIAGVIGLVFSFLLVYGLDRGWQTPGIVRFGILLGGSSLFAVFAPFWLHRWIWRHRRETQLARLIAKRYPGLGDRLLGVIELQDQQGNADTLSPRLRAAAMEAVAAEAGKRKLDDALPAPKHRRWALVALLLLMVAGAAFTLTPRAGINAFQRWLMPFSDTERYTFTMLENPPKYLAVPFGETFEISLTLTKQAEQRPEVGKGRYGLQPEVVTRRKGDTFHFAFPGQQDPGTIGKGDEADLA
;
A
#
# COMPACT_ATOMS: atom_id res chain seq x y z
N ILE A 1 9.17 -18.64 8.06
CA ILE A 1 7.94 -18.61 7.24
C ILE A 1 7.03 -17.46 7.69
N LYS A 2 6.64 -17.36 8.97
CA LYS A 2 5.75 -16.27 9.45
C LYS A 2 6.33 -14.87 9.33
N VAL A 3 7.65 -14.73 9.40
CA VAL A 3 8.39 -13.49 9.14
C VAL A 3 8.15 -13.01 7.73
N LEU A 4 8.36 -13.91 6.80
CA LEU A 4 8.19 -13.63 5.38
C LEU A 4 6.73 -13.26 5.07
N GLU A 5 5.77 -13.95 5.70
CA GLU A 5 4.35 -13.63 5.56
C GLU A 5 4.02 -12.22 6.07
N ALA A 6 4.57 -11.82 7.24
CA ALA A 6 4.38 -10.47 7.77
C ALA A 6 5.05 -9.40 6.91
N ALA A 7 6.27 -9.66 6.41
CA ALA A 7 6.96 -8.74 5.51
C ALA A 7 6.18 -8.56 4.19
N ILE A 8 5.68 -9.65 3.61
CA ILE A 8 4.87 -9.61 2.39
C ILE A 8 3.57 -8.82 2.66
N ALA A 9 2.89 -9.03 3.79
CA ALA A 9 1.69 -8.28 4.13
C ALA A 9 1.97 -6.78 4.29
N GLY A 10 3.11 -6.41 4.89
CA GLY A 10 3.54 -5.01 4.99
C GLY A 10 3.80 -4.38 3.63
N VAL A 11 4.49 -5.08 2.74
CA VAL A 11 4.73 -4.61 1.36
C VAL A 11 3.41 -4.44 0.61
N ILE A 12 2.49 -5.41 0.73
CA ILE A 12 1.15 -5.31 0.12
C ILE A 12 0.42 -4.06 0.62
N GLY A 13 0.41 -3.82 1.95
CA GLY A 13 -0.25 -2.67 2.54
C GLY A 13 0.31 -1.34 2.05
N LEU A 14 1.64 -1.20 2.02
CA LEU A 14 2.31 0.02 1.56
C LEU A 14 2.10 0.27 0.06
N VAL A 15 2.30 -0.76 -0.77
CA VAL A 15 2.12 -0.62 -2.22
C VAL A 15 0.66 -0.35 -2.58
N PHE A 16 -0.27 -1.04 -1.91
CA PHE A 16 -1.70 -0.80 -2.10
C PHE A 16 -2.11 0.62 -1.71
N SER A 17 -1.63 1.14 -0.56
CA SER A 17 -1.90 2.51 -0.13
C SER A 17 -1.35 3.55 -1.11
N PHE A 18 -0.17 3.33 -1.67
CA PHE A 18 0.38 4.17 -2.75
C PHE A 18 -0.50 4.14 -3.99
N LEU A 19 -0.86 2.94 -4.48
CA LEU A 19 -1.71 2.79 -5.67
C LEU A 19 -3.09 3.40 -5.47
N LEU A 20 -3.61 3.38 -4.25
CA LEU A 20 -4.89 4.00 -3.91
C LEU A 20 -4.81 5.53 -4.00
N VAL A 21 -3.76 6.16 -3.47
CA VAL A 21 -3.52 7.61 -3.66
C VAL A 21 -3.31 7.93 -5.14
N TYR A 22 -2.48 7.15 -5.84
CA TYR A 22 -2.25 7.31 -7.28
C TYR A 22 -3.55 7.25 -8.09
N GLY A 23 -4.45 6.31 -7.78
CA GLY A 23 -5.74 6.17 -8.46
C GLY A 23 -6.73 7.30 -8.13
N LEU A 24 -6.83 7.66 -6.84
CA LEU A 24 -7.70 8.76 -6.39
C LEU A 24 -7.27 10.11 -6.98
N ASP A 25 -5.97 10.37 -7.03
CA ASP A 25 -5.43 11.62 -7.61
C ASP A 25 -5.75 11.79 -9.10
N ARG A 26 -6.25 10.75 -9.78
CA ARG A 26 -6.71 10.84 -11.17
C ARG A 26 -8.05 11.55 -11.31
N GLY A 27 -8.98 11.30 -10.39
CA GLY A 27 -10.32 11.85 -10.47
C GLY A 27 -10.62 12.95 -9.46
N TRP A 28 -9.87 12.98 -8.36
CA TRP A 28 -10.18 13.86 -7.24
C TRP A 28 -8.91 14.43 -6.62
N GLN A 29 -8.96 15.71 -6.23
CA GLN A 29 -7.89 16.33 -5.45
C GLN A 29 -7.96 15.83 -4.01
N THR A 30 -7.22 14.76 -3.70
CA THR A 30 -7.24 14.15 -2.37
C THR A 30 -6.70 15.10 -1.31
N PRO A 31 -7.50 15.43 -0.26
CA PRO A 31 -7.04 16.24 0.86
C PRO A 31 -5.90 15.57 1.63
N GLY A 32 -5.02 16.37 2.27
CA GLY A 32 -3.89 15.87 3.05
C GLY A 32 -4.28 14.86 4.14
N ILE A 33 -5.42 15.09 4.82
CA ILE A 33 -5.94 14.19 5.86
C ILE A 33 -6.30 12.82 5.28
N VAL A 34 -6.90 12.77 4.09
CA VAL A 34 -7.25 11.51 3.41
C VAL A 34 -5.99 10.75 3.00
N ARG A 35 -5.00 11.44 2.42
CA ARG A 35 -3.71 10.86 2.07
C ARG A 35 -3.00 10.29 3.29
N PHE A 36 -3.01 11.03 4.40
CA PHE A 36 -2.44 10.57 5.66
C PHE A 36 -3.17 9.34 6.21
N GLY A 37 -4.50 9.33 6.18
CA GLY A 37 -5.30 8.17 6.59
C GLY A 37 -4.99 6.92 5.77
N ILE A 38 -4.83 7.06 4.44
CA ILE A 38 -4.46 5.97 3.54
C ILE A 38 -3.04 5.45 3.84
N LEU A 39 -2.07 6.35 4.05
CA LEU A 39 -0.70 5.98 4.43
C LEU A 39 -0.68 5.25 5.78
N LEU A 40 -1.43 5.75 6.76
CA LEU A 40 -1.53 5.16 8.09
C LEU A 40 -2.20 3.77 8.02
N GLY A 41 -3.26 3.62 7.23
CA GLY A 41 -3.92 2.34 6.98
C GLY A 41 -2.99 1.31 6.33
N GLY A 42 -2.23 1.72 5.31
CA GLY A 42 -1.25 0.86 4.66
C GLY A 42 -0.10 0.44 5.57
N SER A 43 0.41 1.39 6.37
CA SER A 43 1.51 1.14 7.31
C SER A 43 1.06 0.40 8.58
N SER A 44 -0.21 0.48 8.98
CA SER A 44 -0.75 -0.20 10.15
C SER A 44 -0.61 -1.72 10.06
N LEU A 45 -0.76 -2.28 8.86
CA LEU A 45 -0.50 -3.70 8.62
C LEU A 45 0.93 -4.09 9.01
N PHE A 46 1.89 -3.24 8.69
CA PHE A 46 3.28 -3.46 9.09
C PHE A 46 3.48 -3.19 10.59
N ALA A 47 2.93 -2.09 11.12
CA ALA A 47 3.08 -1.68 12.51
C ALA A 47 2.45 -2.67 13.51
N VAL A 48 1.30 -3.26 13.17
CA VAL A 48 0.63 -4.27 14.02
C VAL A 48 1.41 -5.59 14.01
N PHE A 49 1.93 -6.00 12.87
CA PHE A 49 2.62 -7.27 12.75
C PHE A 49 4.10 -7.21 13.18
N ALA A 50 4.79 -6.07 13.01
CA ALA A 50 6.19 -5.92 13.33
C ALA A 50 6.53 -6.14 14.82
N PRO A 51 5.87 -5.49 15.82
CA PRO A 51 6.19 -5.69 17.23
C PRO A 51 5.81 -7.08 17.71
N PHE A 52 4.66 -7.61 17.30
CA PHE A 52 4.25 -8.98 17.64
C PHE A 52 5.25 -10.00 17.10
N TRP A 53 5.81 -9.70 15.95
CA TRP A 53 6.76 -10.52 15.26
C TRP A 53 8.17 -10.41 15.84
N LEU A 54 8.63 -9.17 16.14
CA LEU A 54 9.91 -8.91 16.77
C LEU A 54 9.98 -9.56 18.18
N HIS A 55 8.90 -9.41 18.97
CA HIS A 55 8.76 -10.06 20.27
C HIS A 55 8.84 -11.59 20.13
N ARG A 56 8.15 -12.16 19.12
CA ARG A 56 8.17 -13.60 18.90
C ARG A 56 9.52 -14.10 18.37
N TRP A 57 10.28 -13.29 17.65
CA TRP A 57 11.61 -13.63 17.14
C TRP A 57 12.69 -13.52 18.21
N ILE A 58 12.66 -12.49 19.03
CA ILE A 58 13.66 -12.25 20.08
C ILE A 58 13.43 -13.14 21.30
N TRP A 59 12.17 -13.32 21.72
CA TRP A 59 11.84 -13.97 23.00
C TRP A 59 11.39 -15.43 22.87
N ARG A 60 11.09 -15.93 21.68
CA ARG A 60 10.76 -17.33 21.44
C ARG A 60 11.79 -18.02 20.56
N HIS A 61 12.88 -18.43 21.17
CA HIS A 61 13.55 -19.64 20.69
C HIS A 61 12.48 -20.73 20.65
N ARG A 62 12.25 -21.30 19.46
CA ARG A 62 11.29 -22.40 19.33
C ARG A 62 11.80 -23.52 20.24
N ARG A 63 11.13 -23.72 21.36
CA ARG A 63 11.48 -24.83 22.25
C ARG A 63 11.36 -26.11 21.45
N GLU A 64 12.30 -27.00 21.57
CA GLU A 64 12.36 -28.30 20.91
C GLU A 64 11.05 -29.07 21.08
N THR A 65 10.39 -28.92 22.22
CA THR A 65 9.04 -29.40 22.52
C THR A 65 7.96 -28.96 21.53
N GLN A 66 8.07 -27.74 20.93
CA GLN A 66 7.09 -27.28 19.93
C GLN A 66 7.30 -27.96 18.56
N LEU A 67 8.54 -28.23 18.21
CA LEU A 67 8.90 -29.00 17.03
C LEU A 67 8.44 -30.45 17.18
N ALA A 68 8.69 -31.06 18.32
CA ALA A 68 8.24 -32.41 18.63
C ALA A 68 6.69 -32.54 18.54
N ARG A 69 5.95 -31.55 19.06
CA ARG A 69 4.46 -31.52 18.93
C ARG A 69 3.97 -31.34 17.49
N LEU A 70 4.69 -30.61 16.65
CA LEU A 70 4.33 -30.50 15.22
C LEU A 70 4.56 -31.82 14.49
N ILE A 71 5.65 -32.52 14.82
CA ILE A 71 5.94 -33.86 14.29
C ILE A 71 4.94 -34.87 14.81
N ALA A 72 4.55 -34.82 16.08
CA ALA A 72 3.53 -35.67 16.69
C ALA A 72 2.17 -35.57 15.99
N LYS A 73 1.81 -34.40 15.50
CA LYS A 73 0.55 -34.19 14.74
C LYS A 73 0.49 -35.01 13.46
N ARG A 74 1.62 -35.25 12.81
CA ARG A 74 1.72 -35.99 11.54
C ARG A 74 2.18 -37.44 11.74
N TYR A 75 3.06 -37.63 12.69
CA TYR A 75 3.67 -38.93 13.07
C TYR A 75 3.58 -39.13 14.59
N PRO A 76 2.43 -39.57 15.12
CA PRO A 76 2.20 -39.66 16.57
C PRO A 76 3.27 -40.46 17.31
N GLY A 77 3.60 -41.64 16.80
CA GLY A 77 4.59 -42.50 17.46
C GLY A 77 6.00 -41.98 17.53
N LEU A 78 6.43 -41.18 16.50
CA LEU A 78 7.74 -40.51 16.48
C LEU A 78 7.72 -39.26 17.39
N GLY A 79 6.61 -38.53 17.38
CA GLY A 79 6.46 -37.32 18.19
C GLY A 79 6.47 -37.61 19.67
N ASP A 80 5.82 -38.66 20.12
CA ASP A 80 5.82 -39.07 21.52
C ASP A 80 7.21 -39.51 21.98
N ARG A 81 7.95 -40.24 21.15
CA ARG A 81 9.34 -40.60 21.45
C ARG A 81 10.28 -39.39 21.49
N LEU A 82 10.10 -38.42 20.59
CA LEU A 82 10.86 -37.16 20.61
C LEU A 82 10.55 -36.35 21.86
N LEU A 83 9.28 -36.25 22.28
CA LEU A 83 8.91 -35.60 23.54
C LEU A 83 9.55 -36.29 24.74
N GLY A 84 9.51 -37.61 24.81
CA GLY A 84 10.16 -38.38 25.85
C GLY A 84 11.67 -38.15 25.94
N VAL A 85 12.36 -38.06 24.79
CA VAL A 85 13.81 -37.75 24.74
C VAL A 85 14.09 -36.32 25.22
N ILE A 86 13.26 -35.33 24.88
CA ILE A 86 13.40 -33.95 25.30
C ILE A 86 13.17 -33.84 26.81
N GLU A 87 12.15 -34.52 27.34
CA GLU A 87 11.88 -34.58 28.78
C GLU A 87 13.04 -35.22 29.56
N LEU A 88 13.60 -36.29 29.01
CA LEU A 88 14.80 -36.93 29.57
C LEU A 88 16.04 -36.04 29.53
N GLN A 89 16.14 -35.13 28.60
CA GLN A 89 17.20 -34.15 28.48
C GLN A 89 17.02 -33.00 29.47
N ASP A 90 15.79 -32.50 29.64
CA ASP A 90 15.46 -31.43 30.60
C ASP A 90 15.60 -31.89 32.06
N GLN A 91 15.44 -33.21 32.34
CA GLN A 91 15.61 -33.82 33.67
C GLN A 91 17.06 -34.08 34.06
N GLN A 92 18.07 -33.57 33.34
CA GLN A 92 19.51 -33.74 33.66
C GLN A 92 19.91 -33.25 35.04
N GLY A 93 19.04 -32.51 35.72
CA GLY A 93 19.28 -32.07 37.12
C GLY A 93 19.02 -33.13 38.18
N ASN A 94 18.26 -34.21 37.88
CA ASN A 94 17.94 -35.30 38.80
C ASN A 94 18.59 -36.59 38.30
N ALA A 95 19.88 -36.73 38.55
CA ALA A 95 20.81 -37.67 37.93
C ALA A 95 20.65 -39.16 38.24
N ASP A 96 19.69 -39.57 39.10
CA ASP A 96 19.76 -40.90 39.73
C ASP A 96 18.84 -41.97 39.11
N THR A 97 18.05 -41.70 38.07
CA THR A 97 17.02 -42.66 37.68
C THR A 97 17.26 -43.41 36.36
N LEU A 98 18.18 -42.97 35.48
CA LEU A 98 18.41 -43.65 34.21
C LEU A 98 19.92 -43.73 33.84
N SER A 99 20.34 -44.94 33.49
CA SER A 99 21.70 -45.20 33.01
C SER A 99 22.04 -44.32 31.79
N PRO A 100 23.21 -43.64 31.74
CA PRO A 100 23.67 -42.81 30.60
C PRO A 100 23.69 -43.59 29.28
N ARG A 101 23.96 -44.89 29.34
CA ARG A 101 23.96 -45.78 28.15
C ARG A 101 22.56 -46.00 27.58
N LEU A 102 21.56 -46.16 28.43
CA LEU A 102 20.15 -46.30 28.01
C LEU A 102 19.62 -45.03 27.34
N ARG A 103 20.02 -43.88 27.89
CA ARG A 103 19.66 -42.58 27.29
C ARG A 103 20.29 -42.40 25.91
N ALA A 104 21.57 -42.68 25.77
CA ALA A 104 22.26 -42.61 24.48
C ALA A 104 21.64 -43.54 23.44
N ALA A 105 21.32 -44.79 23.83
CA ALA A 105 20.66 -45.73 22.93
C ALA A 105 19.24 -45.28 22.52
N ALA A 106 18.47 -44.67 23.44
CA ALA A 106 17.16 -44.11 23.11
C ALA A 106 17.22 -42.92 22.13
N MET A 107 18.20 -42.01 22.33
CA MET A 107 18.46 -40.89 21.41
C MET A 107 18.86 -41.37 20.03
N GLU A 108 19.75 -42.35 19.96
CA GLU A 108 20.22 -42.91 18.69
C GLU A 108 19.06 -43.62 17.92
N ALA A 109 18.23 -44.37 18.61
CA ALA A 109 17.07 -45.05 18.03
C ALA A 109 16.05 -44.04 17.46
N VAL A 110 15.77 -42.95 18.18
CA VAL A 110 14.87 -41.89 17.73
C VAL A 110 15.48 -41.11 16.56
N ALA A 111 16.78 -40.82 16.58
CA ALA A 111 17.48 -40.15 15.48
C ALA A 111 17.48 -41.01 14.22
N ALA A 112 17.72 -42.31 14.34
CA ALA A 112 17.70 -43.25 13.21
C ALA A 112 16.28 -43.37 12.60
N GLU A 113 15.23 -43.38 13.43
CA GLU A 113 13.86 -43.41 12.93
C GLU A 113 13.45 -42.06 12.27
N ALA A 114 13.85 -40.94 12.85
CA ALA A 114 13.61 -39.61 12.28
C ALA A 114 14.30 -39.45 10.91
N GLY A 115 15.53 -39.96 10.76
CA GLY A 115 16.28 -39.92 9.49
C GLY A 115 15.65 -40.71 8.35
N LYS A 116 14.81 -41.69 8.65
CA LYS A 116 14.09 -42.52 7.64
C LYS A 116 12.83 -41.81 7.11
N ARG A 117 12.39 -40.72 7.70
CA ARG A 117 11.12 -40.02 7.35
C ARG A 117 11.38 -38.65 6.77
N LYS A 118 10.60 -38.28 5.75
CA LYS A 118 10.59 -36.93 5.19
C LYS A 118 9.83 -36.00 6.13
N LEU A 119 10.54 -35.34 7.04
CA LEU A 119 9.96 -34.42 8.05
C LEU A 119 9.37 -33.15 7.42
N ASP A 120 9.70 -32.85 6.16
CA ASP A 120 9.14 -31.73 5.41
C ASP A 120 7.60 -31.82 5.26
N ASP A 121 7.05 -33.04 5.20
CA ASP A 121 5.61 -33.28 5.10
C ASP A 121 4.85 -32.95 6.42
N ALA A 122 5.55 -32.83 7.53
CA ALA A 122 4.97 -32.41 8.81
C ALA A 122 4.84 -30.88 8.95
N LEU A 123 5.45 -30.12 8.03
CA LEU A 123 5.32 -28.67 8.02
C LEU A 123 4.05 -28.24 7.29
N PRO A 124 3.26 -27.32 7.86
CA PRO A 124 2.08 -26.80 7.20
C PRO A 124 2.46 -26.17 5.86
N ALA A 125 1.69 -26.48 4.81
CA ALA A 125 1.90 -25.96 3.47
C ALA A 125 2.09 -24.44 3.46
N PRO A 126 3.12 -23.93 2.78
CA PRO A 126 3.48 -22.51 2.83
C PRO A 126 2.43 -21.66 2.11
N LYS A 127 1.62 -20.93 2.86
CA LYS A 127 0.64 -19.97 2.32
C LYS A 127 1.31 -18.73 1.71
N HIS A 128 2.60 -18.51 2.01
CA HIS A 128 3.33 -17.32 1.55
C HIS A 128 3.44 -17.21 0.02
N ARG A 129 3.40 -18.32 -0.73
CA ARG A 129 3.46 -18.28 -2.20
C ARG A 129 2.31 -17.47 -2.82
N ARG A 130 1.08 -17.66 -2.33
CA ARG A 130 -0.09 -16.92 -2.82
C ARG A 130 0.03 -15.43 -2.51
N TRP A 131 0.43 -15.09 -1.29
CA TRP A 131 0.64 -13.70 -0.89
C TRP A 131 1.81 -13.05 -1.62
N ALA A 132 2.88 -13.79 -1.89
CA ALA A 132 4.00 -13.32 -2.70
C ALA A 132 3.57 -13.00 -4.14
N LEU A 133 2.69 -13.80 -4.75
CA LEU A 133 2.13 -13.51 -6.06
C LEU A 133 1.28 -12.23 -6.05
N VAL A 134 0.47 -12.01 -5.01
CA VAL A 134 -0.30 -10.77 -4.87
C VAL A 134 0.64 -9.56 -4.71
N ALA A 135 1.66 -9.67 -3.87
CA ALA A 135 2.67 -8.62 -3.71
C ALA A 135 3.40 -8.31 -5.03
N LEU A 136 3.78 -9.34 -5.77
CA LEU A 136 4.44 -9.19 -7.06
C LEU A 136 3.52 -8.49 -8.08
N LEU A 137 2.24 -8.87 -8.13
CA LEU A 137 1.28 -8.23 -9.01
C LEU A 137 1.12 -6.74 -8.68
N LEU A 138 0.98 -6.39 -7.41
CA LEU A 138 0.88 -5.00 -6.97
C LEU A 138 2.15 -4.20 -7.28
N LEU A 139 3.32 -4.80 -7.10
CA LEU A 139 4.60 -4.19 -7.47
C LEU A 139 4.72 -3.98 -8.98
N MET A 140 4.25 -4.92 -9.79
CA MET A 140 4.21 -4.75 -11.25
C MET A 140 3.28 -3.59 -11.65
N VAL A 141 2.11 -3.48 -11.03
CA VAL A 141 1.18 -2.37 -11.29
C VAL A 141 1.79 -1.04 -10.87
N ALA A 142 2.43 -0.98 -9.69
CA ALA A 142 3.16 0.21 -9.25
C ALA A 142 4.32 0.55 -10.20
N GLY A 143 5.10 -0.43 -10.62
CA GLY A 143 6.16 -0.26 -11.62
C GLY A 143 5.61 0.27 -12.95
N ALA A 144 4.48 -0.25 -13.42
CA ALA A 144 3.80 0.24 -14.62
C ALA A 144 3.36 1.72 -14.46
N ALA A 145 2.88 2.14 -13.29
CA ALA A 145 2.56 3.53 -13.02
C ALA A 145 3.78 4.45 -13.17
N PHE A 146 4.96 4.02 -12.74
CA PHE A 146 6.20 4.79 -12.90
C PHE A 146 6.77 4.76 -14.32
N THR A 147 6.56 3.69 -15.08
CA THR A 147 7.10 3.56 -16.44
C THR A 147 6.19 4.19 -17.49
N LEU A 148 4.88 3.98 -17.37
CA LEU A 148 3.90 4.51 -18.34
C LEU A 148 3.57 5.99 -18.10
N THR A 149 3.57 6.43 -16.84
CA THR A 149 3.26 7.82 -16.48
C THR A 149 4.26 8.33 -15.42
N PRO A 150 5.54 8.53 -15.79
CA PRO A 150 6.60 8.79 -14.82
C PRO A 150 6.35 10.05 -13.99
N ARG A 151 5.93 11.14 -14.62
CA ARG A 151 5.66 12.41 -13.92
C ARG A 151 4.52 12.27 -12.91
N ALA A 152 3.44 11.61 -13.31
CA ALA A 152 2.31 11.38 -12.43
C ALA A 152 2.61 10.36 -11.32
N GLY A 153 3.38 9.31 -11.63
CA GLY A 153 3.84 8.34 -10.63
C GLY A 153 4.71 8.98 -9.55
N ILE A 154 5.69 9.81 -9.96
CA ILE A 154 6.58 10.53 -9.04
C ILE A 154 5.78 11.55 -8.20
N ASN A 155 4.88 12.32 -8.83
CA ASN A 155 4.04 13.28 -8.12
C ASN A 155 3.14 12.59 -7.07
N ALA A 156 2.46 11.53 -7.45
CA ALA A 156 1.63 10.75 -6.53
C ALA A 156 2.46 10.12 -5.40
N PHE A 157 3.69 9.67 -5.69
CA PHE A 157 4.59 9.14 -4.67
C PHE A 157 5.03 10.21 -3.67
N GLN A 158 5.38 11.40 -4.12
CA GLN A 158 5.71 12.54 -3.24
C GLN A 158 4.51 12.91 -2.35
N ARG A 159 3.31 13.01 -2.93
CA ARG A 159 2.08 13.32 -2.20
C ARG A 159 1.68 12.22 -1.21
N TRP A 160 1.94 10.97 -1.53
CA TRP A 160 1.71 9.84 -0.64
C TRP A 160 2.70 9.83 0.52
N LEU A 161 4.00 10.08 0.27
CA LEU A 161 5.05 10.10 1.29
C LEU A 161 4.95 11.32 2.21
N MET A 162 4.54 12.47 1.63
CA MET A 162 4.37 13.75 2.32
C MET A 162 2.92 14.22 2.20
N PRO A 163 1.97 13.62 2.96
CA PRO A 163 0.54 13.85 2.79
C PRO A 163 0.10 15.30 3.04
N PHE A 164 0.85 16.05 3.85
CA PHE A 164 0.56 17.46 4.18
C PHE A 164 1.37 18.45 3.35
N SER A 165 2.13 18.00 2.34
CA SER A 165 2.81 18.92 1.43
C SER A 165 1.82 19.61 0.52
N ASP A 166 2.14 20.88 0.17
CA ASP A 166 1.39 21.69 -0.80
C ASP A 166 1.65 21.30 -2.25
N THR A 167 2.12 20.05 -2.47
CA THR A 167 2.37 19.55 -3.81
C THR A 167 1.05 19.40 -4.55
N GLU A 168 0.88 20.17 -5.60
CA GLU A 168 -0.30 20.14 -6.45
C GLU A 168 -0.43 18.79 -7.16
N ARG A 169 -1.67 18.40 -7.47
CA ARG A 169 -1.97 17.20 -8.24
C ARG A 169 -1.40 17.32 -9.66
N TYR A 170 -0.73 16.27 -10.12
CA TYR A 170 -0.31 16.21 -11.51
C TYR A 170 -1.54 15.98 -12.41
N THR A 171 -1.79 16.92 -13.29
CA THR A 171 -2.80 16.82 -14.35
C THR A 171 -2.09 16.64 -15.69
N PHE A 172 -2.63 15.78 -16.56
CA PHE A 172 -2.07 15.58 -17.90
C PHE A 172 -2.24 16.81 -18.79
N THR A 173 -3.22 17.64 -18.47
CA THR A 173 -3.51 18.93 -19.08
C THR A 173 -2.96 20.02 -18.16
N MET A 174 -1.94 20.73 -18.55
CA MET A 174 -1.38 21.85 -17.78
C MET A 174 -1.73 23.15 -18.47
N LEU A 175 -2.33 24.07 -17.73
CA LEU A 175 -2.63 25.43 -18.18
C LEU A 175 -1.45 26.34 -17.83
N GLU A 176 -1.15 27.28 -18.71
CA GLU A 176 -0.10 28.27 -18.51
C GLU A 176 -0.65 29.42 -17.65
N ASN A 177 -0.15 29.53 -16.41
CA ASN A 177 -0.43 30.64 -15.49
C ASN A 177 -1.90 31.13 -15.52
N PRO A 178 -2.87 30.32 -15.09
CA PRO A 178 -4.23 30.81 -14.99
C PRO A 178 -4.30 32.01 -14.05
N PRO A 179 -5.01 33.08 -14.39
CA PRO A 179 -5.10 34.23 -13.54
C PRO A 179 -5.74 33.85 -12.19
N LYS A 180 -5.06 34.12 -11.08
CA LYS A 180 -5.58 33.81 -9.73
C LYS A 180 -6.81 34.66 -9.37
N TYR A 181 -6.89 35.86 -9.92
CA TYR A 181 -7.99 36.79 -9.69
C TYR A 181 -8.31 37.48 -11.01
N LEU A 182 -9.58 37.53 -11.37
CA LEU A 182 -10.09 38.28 -12.50
C LEU A 182 -11.15 39.24 -11.97
N ALA A 183 -10.90 40.55 -12.13
CA ALA A 183 -11.93 41.57 -11.85
C ALA A 183 -12.85 41.69 -13.08
N VAL A 184 -14.11 41.33 -12.91
CA VAL A 184 -15.10 41.37 -13.99
C VAL A 184 -16.17 42.40 -13.65
N PRO A 185 -16.58 43.26 -14.60
CA PRO A 185 -17.69 44.18 -14.39
C PRO A 185 -19.00 43.39 -14.13
N PHE A 186 -19.78 43.88 -13.19
CA PHE A 186 -21.03 43.26 -12.84
C PHE A 186 -22.04 43.34 -14.01
N GLY A 187 -22.70 42.21 -14.31
CA GLY A 187 -23.70 42.12 -15.35
C GLY A 187 -23.16 42.00 -16.81
N GLU A 188 -21.87 42.18 -17.01
CA GLU A 188 -21.27 42.10 -18.34
C GLU A 188 -20.71 40.71 -18.64
N THR A 189 -20.78 40.28 -19.89
CA THR A 189 -20.13 39.06 -20.36
C THR A 189 -18.62 39.24 -20.32
N PHE A 190 -17.90 38.24 -19.85
CA PHE A 190 -16.44 38.27 -19.82
C PHE A 190 -15.84 37.05 -20.50
N GLU A 191 -14.67 37.24 -21.05
CA GLU A 191 -13.93 36.19 -21.73
C GLU A 191 -12.66 35.84 -20.95
N ILE A 192 -12.40 34.55 -20.78
CA ILE A 192 -11.16 34.03 -20.22
C ILE A 192 -10.46 33.22 -21.31
N SER A 193 -9.20 33.55 -21.54
CA SER A 193 -8.33 32.79 -22.44
C SER A 193 -7.34 31.98 -21.63
N LEU A 194 -7.39 30.65 -21.78
CA LEU A 194 -6.51 29.73 -21.10
C LEU A 194 -5.65 29.00 -22.10
N THR A 195 -4.35 29.10 -21.97
CA THR A 195 -3.39 28.48 -22.88
C THR A 195 -2.81 27.22 -22.25
N LEU A 196 -2.73 26.17 -23.04
CA LEU A 196 -2.07 24.92 -22.65
C LEU A 196 -0.55 25.11 -22.65
N THR A 197 0.10 24.65 -21.58
CA THR A 197 1.56 24.63 -21.52
C THR A 197 2.14 23.67 -22.56
N LYS A 198 3.30 24.00 -23.12
CA LYS A 198 4.03 23.11 -24.06
C LYS A 198 4.33 21.74 -23.47
N GLN A 199 4.36 21.62 -22.15
CA GLN A 199 4.62 20.38 -21.41
C GLN A 199 3.38 19.54 -21.15
N ALA A 200 2.18 19.98 -21.57
CA ALA A 200 0.95 19.22 -21.44
C ALA A 200 1.05 17.91 -22.26
N GLU A 201 0.89 16.77 -21.59
CA GLU A 201 0.95 15.43 -22.22
C GLU A 201 -0.33 15.13 -23.01
N GLN A 202 -1.46 15.64 -22.53
CA GLN A 202 -2.75 15.53 -23.22
C GLN A 202 -3.21 16.92 -23.66
N ARG A 203 -3.67 16.99 -24.90
CA ARG A 203 -4.17 18.20 -25.52
C ARG A 203 -5.63 17.98 -25.95
N PRO A 204 -6.61 18.11 -25.03
CA PRO A 204 -8.00 17.92 -25.34
C PRO A 204 -8.46 18.93 -26.40
N GLU A 205 -9.42 18.52 -27.25
CA GLU A 205 -10.01 19.40 -28.25
C GLU A 205 -11.13 20.27 -27.67
N VAL A 206 -11.70 19.81 -26.55
CA VAL A 206 -12.85 20.45 -25.90
C VAL A 206 -12.50 20.76 -24.46
N GLY A 207 -12.73 22.00 -24.06
CA GLY A 207 -12.64 22.46 -22.68
C GLY A 207 -14.03 22.75 -22.14
N LYS A 208 -14.24 22.48 -20.86
CA LYS A 208 -15.46 22.78 -20.11
C LYS A 208 -15.10 23.72 -18.97
N GLY A 209 -15.84 24.80 -18.87
CA GLY A 209 -15.66 25.77 -17.79
C GLY A 209 -16.99 26.08 -17.12
N ARG A 210 -16.99 26.21 -15.79
CA ARG A 210 -18.15 26.63 -15.03
C ARG A 210 -17.77 27.74 -14.06
N TYR A 211 -18.60 28.74 -13.98
CA TYR A 211 -18.43 29.84 -13.05
C TYR A 211 -19.62 29.84 -12.04
N GLY A 212 -19.32 29.58 -10.78
CA GLY A 212 -20.29 29.47 -9.72
C GLY A 212 -21.44 28.49 -10.03
N LEU A 213 -22.68 28.94 -9.89
CA LEU A 213 -23.90 28.14 -10.18
C LEU A 213 -24.36 28.23 -11.64
N GLN A 214 -23.61 28.90 -12.50
CA GLN A 214 -23.99 29.06 -13.90
C GLN A 214 -23.84 27.76 -14.69
N PRO A 215 -24.53 27.65 -15.86
CA PRO A 215 -24.41 26.49 -16.71
C PRO A 215 -22.97 26.36 -17.26
N GLU A 216 -22.57 25.13 -17.49
CA GLU A 216 -21.27 24.77 -18.03
C GLU A 216 -21.08 25.35 -19.46
N VAL A 217 -20.00 26.09 -19.67
CA VAL A 217 -19.63 26.63 -20.98
C VAL A 217 -18.66 25.66 -21.61
N VAL A 218 -18.99 25.18 -22.81
CA VAL A 218 -18.17 24.26 -23.56
C VAL A 218 -17.51 25.02 -24.72
N THR A 219 -16.19 24.97 -24.80
CA THR A 219 -15.44 25.61 -25.87
C THR A 219 -14.51 24.63 -26.58
N ARG A 220 -14.21 24.91 -27.85
CA ARG A 220 -13.22 24.14 -28.61
C ARG A 220 -11.88 24.88 -28.61
N ARG A 221 -10.81 24.13 -28.53
CA ARG A 221 -9.45 24.62 -28.57
C ARG A 221 -9.16 25.26 -29.95
N LYS A 222 -8.59 26.47 -29.92
CA LYS A 222 -8.01 27.14 -31.08
C LYS A 222 -6.49 27.23 -30.92
N GLY A 223 -5.72 26.44 -31.66
CA GLY A 223 -4.28 26.33 -31.44
C GLY A 223 -4.03 25.64 -30.06
N ASP A 224 -3.36 26.32 -29.15
CA ASP A 224 -3.11 25.86 -27.78
C ASP A 224 -3.96 26.61 -26.74
N THR A 225 -4.95 27.43 -27.17
CA THR A 225 -5.74 28.30 -26.29
C THR A 225 -7.21 27.91 -26.32
N PHE A 226 -7.84 27.95 -25.16
CA PHE A 226 -9.28 27.86 -24.97
C PHE A 226 -9.82 29.26 -24.66
N HIS A 227 -10.89 29.67 -25.34
CA HIS A 227 -11.58 30.92 -25.09
C HIS A 227 -12.94 30.60 -24.49
N PHE A 228 -13.12 30.94 -23.23
CA PHE A 228 -14.39 30.76 -22.52
C PHE A 228 -15.08 32.11 -22.43
N ALA A 229 -16.29 32.20 -22.96
CA ALA A 229 -17.16 33.36 -22.81
C ALA A 229 -18.22 33.03 -21.76
N PHE A 230 -18.16 33.65 -20.61
CA PHE A 230 -19.12 33.49 -19.54
C PHE A 230 -20.17 34.63 -19.58
N PRO A 231 -21.47 34.30 -19.39
CA PRO A 231 -22.46 35.34 -19.24
C PRO A 231 -22.26 36.11 -17.92
N GLY A 232 -22.60 37.38 -17.93
CA GLY A 232 -22.47 38.24 -16.75
C GLY A 232 -23.36 37.76 -15.59
N GLN A 233 -22.91 37.99 -14.39
CA GLN A 233 -23.66 37.65 -13.18
C GLN A 233 -24.85 38.62 -13.01
N GLN A 234 -26.06 38.07 -12.93
CA GLN A 234 -27.28 38.90 -12.88
C GLN A 234 -27.73 39.19 -11.46
N ASP A 235 -27.24 38.48 -10.42
CA ASP A 235 -27.69 38.62 -9.06
C ASP A 235 -26.54 38.88 -8.07
N PRO A 236 -26.48 40.06 -7.43
CA PRO A 236 -25.43 40.39 -6.45
C PRO A 236 -25.55 39.61 -5.13
N GLY A 237 -26.69 38.94 -4.87
CA GLY A 237 -26.92 38.17 -3.63
C GLY A 237 -26.16 36.86 -3.54
N THR A 238 -25.54 36.41 -4.64
CA THR A 238 -24.88 35.08 -4.72
C THR A 238 -23.35 35.19 -4.68
N ILE A 239 -22.78 36.32 -4.29
CA ILE A 239 -21.31 36.41 -4.05
C ILE A 239 -21.00 35.70 -2.74
N GLY A 240 -20.98 34.37 -2.77
CA GLY A 240 -20.40 33.57 -1.71
C GLY A 240 -18.90 33.82 -1.67
N LYS A 241 -18.34 34.12 -0.51
CA LYS A 241 -16.90 34.11 -0.27
C LYS A 241 -16.35 32.77 -0.73
N GLY A 242 -15.70 32.73 -1.89
CA GLY A 242 -14.91 31.57 -2.31
C GLY A 242 -15.42 30.80 -3.54
N ASP A 243 -16.21 31.39 -4.43
CA ASP A 243 -16.48 30.77 -5.73
C ASP A 243 -15.21 30.79 -6.60
N GLU A 244 -14.34 29.81 -6.40
CA GLU A 244 -13.27 29.48 -7.33
C GLU A 244 -13.89 28.87 -8.59
N ALA A 245 -13.52 29.36 -9.75
CA ALA A 245 -13.89 28.76 -11.03
C ALA A 245 -13.29 27.35 -11.12
N ASP A 246 -14.11 26.31 -11.08
CA ASP A 246 -13.73 24.93 -11.36
C ASP A 246 -13.47 24.80 -12.86
N LEU A 247 -12.19 24.81 -13.23
CA LEU A 247 -11.72 24.49 -14.57
C LEU A 247 -11.33 23.01 -14.60
N ALA A 248 -12.20 22.17 -15.14
CA ALA A 248 -11.97 20.73 -15.31
C ALA A 248 -11.39 20.39 -16.69
#